data_2c3ab1f990a37a2ea3849e33b3df6c48
#
_entry.id   2c3ab1f990a37a2ea3849e33b3df6c48
#
_cell.length_a   1.000
_cell.length_b   1.000
_cell.length_c   1.000
_cell.angle_alpha   90.00
_cell.angle_beta   90.00
_cell.angle_gamma   90.00
#
_symmetry.space_group_name_H-M   'P 1'
#
loop_
_entity.id
_entity.type
_entity.pdbx_description
1 polymer ?
#
loop_
_entity_poly.entity_id
_entity_poly.type
_entity_poly.pdbx_seq_one_letter_code
_entity_poly.pdbx_strand_id
1 'polypeptide(L)'
;MTIISIATLEESYKKKYGKLKNNIFNNYEILKYETLNSTMDIVKKNISIKKNLNQIVMADFQKKGHGRFNRKWYSAKKKNLLASFPITTNKELLPYIPIILSLSIFQTLKKFVDNNSDLKIKWPNDILLNSKKISGMIIE
;
A
#
# COMPACT_ATOMS: atom_id res chain seq x y z
N MET A 1 -10.74 15.80 2.29
CA MET A 1 -9.95 14.67 1.80
C MET A 1 -10.10 13.53 2.80
N THR A 2 -11.00 12.60 2.49
CA THR A 2 -11.30 11.47 3.39
C THR A 2 -10.27 10.38 3.13
N ILE A 3 -9.41 10.11 4.09
CA ILE A 3 -8.46 9.03 4.02
C ILE A 3 -9.12 7.80 4.61
N ILE A 4 -9.33 6.81 3.75
CA ILE A 4 -9.95 5.55 4.13
C ILE A 4 -8.89 4.70 4.84
N SER A 5 -9.11 4.35 6.10
CA SER A 5 -8.27 3.37 6.81
C SER A 5 -8.55 1.96 6.25
N ILE A 6 -7.60 1.03 6.41
CA ILE A 6 -7.86 -0.38 6.03
C ILE A 6 -9.09 -0.93 6.74
N ALA A 7 -9.31 -0.59 8.00
CA ALA A 7 -10.52 -0.99 8.74
C ALA A 7 -11.79 -0.46 8.06
N THR A 8 -11.79 0.81 7.62
CA THR A 8 -12.93 1.41 6.91
C THR A 8 -13.11 0.78 5.52
N LEU A 9 -12.03 0.43 4.84
CA LEU A 9 -12.05 -0.33 3.59
C LEU A 9 -12.62 -1.73 3.80
N GLU A 10 -12.20 -2.41 4.86
CA GLU A 10 -12.66 -3.75 5.20
C GLU A 10 -14.15 -3.76 5.57
N GLU A 11 -14.60 -2.81 6.38
CA GLU A 11 -16.04 -2.64 6.71
C GLU A 11 -16.88 -2.27 5.49
N SER A 12 -16.42 -1.32 4.67
CA SER A 12 -17.11 -0.93 3.44
C SER A 12 -17.16 -2.07 2.43
N TYR A 13 -16.09 -2.86 2.33
CA TYR A 13 -16.04 -4.03 1.46
C TYR A 13 -16.96 -5.14 1.96
N LYS A 14 -16.97 -5.43 3.28
CA LYS A 14 -17.90 -6.39 3.91
C LYS A 14 -19.35 -5.99 3.71
N LYS A 15 -19.66 -4.70 3.85
CA LYS A 15 -21.02 -4.15 3.64
C LYS A 15 -21.48 -4.24 2.20
N LYS A 16 -20.59 -4.04 1.21
CA LYS A 16 -20.94 -3.99 -0.21
C LYS A 16 -20.90 -5.36 -0.90
N TYR A 17 -20.01 -6.26 -0.48
CA TYR A 17 -19.73 -7.52 -1.18
C TYR A 17 -19.96 -8.77 -0.33
N GLY A 18 -20.48 -8.62 0.90
CA GLY A 18 -20.66 -9.72 1.83
C GLY A 18 -19.35 -10.23 2.42
N LYS A 19 -19.44 -11.31 3.21
CA LYS A 19 -18.24 -12.00 3.70
C LYS A 19 -17.39 -12.41 2.50
N LEU A 20 -16.19 -11.85 2.40
CA LEU A 20 -15.15 -12.37 1.52
C LEU A 20 -15.00 -13.87 1.84
N LYS A 21 -15.58 -14.69 1.00
CA LYS A 21 -15.24 -16.12 0.98
C LYS A 21 -13.80 -16.20 0.53
N ASN A 22 -12.98 -16.70 1.43
CA ASN A 22 -11.59 -17.12 1.23
C ASN A 22 -10.51 -16.03 1.25
N ASN A 23 -9.96 -15.80 2.42
CA ASN A 23 -8.65 -16.36 2.81
C ASN A 23 -7.39 -15.77 2.12
N ILE A 24 -7.44 -14.75 1.27
CA ILE A 24 -6.21 -14.11 0.79
C ILE A 24 -5.48 -13.43 1.96
N PHE A 25 -6.23 -12.85 2.91
CA PHE A 25 -5.65 -12.21 4.09
C PHE A 25 -5.39 -13.16 5.26
N ASN A 26 -5.97 -14.37 5.29
CA ASN A 26 -5.75 -15.32 6.37
C ASN A 26 -4.31 -15.86 6.41
N ASN A 27 -3.55 -15.68 5.33
CA ASN A 27 -2.15 -16.08 5.26
C ASN A 27 -1.18 -14.95 5.60
N TYR A 28 -1.66 -13.71 5.84
CA TYR A 28 -0.83 -12.57 6.16
C TYR A 28 -1.06 -12.09 7.59
N GLU A 29 0.04 -11.96 8.33
CA GLU A 29 0.06 -11.30 9.63
C GLU A 29 0.20 -9.79 9.45
N ILE A 30 -0.71 -9.00 10.02
CA ILE A 30 -0.64 -7.54 9.97
C ILE A 30 0.07 -7.04 11.24
N LEU A 31 1.24 -6.45 11.07
CA LEU A 31 2.00 -5.81 12.12
C LEU A 31 1.74 -4.30 12.08
N LYS A 32 0.95 -3.80 13.00
CA LYS A 32 0.59 -2.38 13.07
C LYS A 32 1.40 -1.66 14.14
N TYR A 33 2.01 -0.52 13.77
CA TYR A 33 2.78 0.37 14.63
C TYR A 33 2.16 1.76 14.65
N GLU A 34 2.17 2.43 15.81
CA GLU A 34 1.79 3.85 15.85
C GLU A 34 2.83 4.72 15.14
N THR A 35 4.11 4.46 15.41
CA THR A 35 5.21 5.27 14.88
C THR A 35 6.46 4.40 14.71
N LEU A 36 7.11 4.52 13.57
CA LEU A 36 8.40 3.88 13.28
C LEU A 36 9.23 4.76 12.32
N ASN A 37 10.45 4.34 12.01
CA ASN A 37 11.26 5.05 11.02
C ASN A 37 10.71 4.84 9.61
N SER A 38 10.64 3.60 9.17
CA SER A 38 10.08 3.21 7.85
C SER A 38 9.51 1.80 7.95
N THR A 39 8.33 1.58 7.37
CA THR A 39 7.74 0.23 7.25
C THR A 39 8.63 -0.69 6.42
N MET A 40 9.30 -0.15 5.41
CA MET A 40 10.24 -0.87 4.54
C MET A 40 11.44 -1.41 5.33
N ASP A 41 11.99 -0.62 6.28
CA ASP A 41 13.13 -1.05 7.11
C ASP A 41 12.78 -2.30 7.94
N ILE A 42 11.55 -2.35 8.47
CA ILE A 42 11.08 -3.51 9.24
C ILE A 42 10.94 -4.73 8.34
N VAL A 43 10.35 -4.58 7.15
CA VAL A 43 10.21 -5.68 6.18
C VAL A 43 11.59 -6.20 5.77
N LYS A 44 12.52 -5.33 5.41
CA LYS A 44 13.90 -5.73 5.04
C LYS A 44 14.59 -6.49 6.18
N LYS A 45 14.47 -6.00 7.42
CA LYS A 45 14.99 -6.69 8.60
C LYS A 45 14.38 -8.09 8.76
N ASN A 46 13.05 -8.21 8.62
CA ASN A 46 12.37 -9.49 8.75
C ASN A 46 12.80 -10.49 7.66
N ILE A 47 12.99 -10.02 6.42
CA ILE A 47 13.53 -10.84 5.33
C ILE A 47 14.95 -11.31 5.65
N SER A 48 15.84 -10.43 6.13
CA SER A 48 17.24 -10.77 6.41
C SER A 48 17.42 -11.85 7.48
N ILE A 49 16.51 -11.91 8.45
CA ILE A 49 16.52 -12.91 9.51
C ILE A 49 15.60 -14.13 9.20
N LYS A 50 15.15 -14.26 7.95
CA LYS A 50 14.23 -15.33 7.49
C LYS A 50 12.97 -15.47 8.38
N LYS A 51 12.51 -14.36 8.96
CA LYS A 51 11.26 -14.33 9.70
C LYS A 51 10.10 -14.50 8.71
N ASN A 52 8.89 -14.81 9.22
CA ASN A 52 7.70 -14.96 8.42
C ASN A 52 7.59 -13.92 7.29
N LEU A 53 7.62 -14.39 6.03
CA LEU A 53 7.52 -13.53 4.85
C LEU A 53 6.07 -13.13 4.51
N ASN A 54 5.10 -13.71 5.20
CA ASN A 54 3.69 -13.37 5.01
C ASN A 54 3.26 -12.27 5.99
N GLN A 55 4.04 -11.18 6.06
CA GLN A 55 3.77 -10.07 6.96
C GLN A 55 3.51 -8.78 6.19
N ILE A 56 2.46 -8.06 6.58
CA ILE A 56 2.20 -6.69 6.15
C ILE A 56 2.55 -5.76 7.30
N VAL A 57 3.56 -4.93 7.15
CA VAL A 57 3.97 -3.94 8.15
C VAL A 57 3.28 -2.62 7.85
N MET A 58 2.51 -2.12 8.80
CA MET A 58 1.77 -0.86 8.70
C MET A 58 2.18 0.12 9.80
N ALA A 59 2.05 1.42 9.51
CA ALA A 59 2.28 2.47 10.50
C ALA A 59 1.29 3.62 10.37
N ASP A 60 0.93 4.21 11.50
CA ASP A 60 0.15 5.45 11.53
C ASP A 60 1.02 6.67 11.17
N PHE A 61 2.35 6.58 11.41
CA PHE A 61 3.32 7.62 11.07
C PHE A 61 4.73 7.05 10.84
N GLN A 62 5.43 7.58 9.84
CA GLN A 62 6.84 7.27 9.56
C GLN A 62 7.72 8.51 9.78
N LYS A 63 8.74 8.39 10.66
CA LYS A 63 9.71 9.47 10.92
C LYS A 63 10.68 9.68 9.77
N LYS A 64 11.06 8.59 9.09
CA LYS A 64 12.05 8.57 7.99
C LYS A 64 11.49 7.90 6.74
N GLY A 65 10.19 8.12 6.44
CA GLY A 65 9.59 7.63 5.20
C GLY A 65 10.34 8.21 3.98
N HIS A 66 10.63 7.36 3.02
CA HIS A 66 11.34 7.76 1.80
C HIS A 66 10.63 7.29 0.54
N GLY A 67 10.87 8.01 -0.52
CA GLY A 67 10.45 7.73 -1.89
C GLY A 67 11.64 7.30 -2.74
N ARG A 68 11.43 7.11 -4.04
CA ARG A 68 12.50 6.84 -5.00
C ARG A 68 13.55 7.95 -4.97
N PHE A 69 14.80 7.59 -5.20
CA PHE A 69 15.94 8.52 -5.18
C PHE A 69 16.10 9.27 -3.85
N ASN A 70 15.84 8.60 -2.73
CA ASN A 70 15.93 9.14 -1.36
C ASN A 70 15.06 10.40 -1.12
N ARG A 71 14.04 10.64 -1.94
CA ARG A 71 13.10 11.74 -1.71
C ARG A 71 12.32 11.48 -0.44
N LYS A 72 12.18 12.48 0.41
CA LYS A 72 11.41 12.37 1.63
C LYS A 72 9.93 12.12 1.33
N TRP A 73 9.32 11.13 2.02
CA TRP A 73 7.89 10.89 1.96
C TRP A 73 7.20 11.59 3.11
N TYR A 74 6.33 12.53 2.79
CA TYR A 74 5.56 13.26 3.78
C TYR A 74 4.18 12.64 3.94
N SER A 75 3.80 12.39 5.20
CA SER A 75 2.48 11.88 5.56
C SER A 75 2.04 12.45 6.90
N ALA A 76 0.80 12.88 7.01
CA ALA A 76 0.24 13.26 8.29
C ALA A 76 -0.10 12.01 9.12
N LYS A 77 0.11 12.06 10.44
CA LYS A 77 -0.20 10.95 11.36
C LYS A 77 -1.67 10.54 11.22
N LYS A 78 -1.92 9.24 11.08
CA LYS A 78 -3.27 8.65 10.94
C LYS A 78 -4.10 9.16 9.74
N LYS A 79 -3.44 9.74 8.73
CA LYS A 79 -4.12 10.28 7.55
C LYS A 79 -3.78 9.51 6.26
N ASN A 80 -2.90 8.52 6.34
CA ASN A 80 -2.42 7.77 5.19
C ASN A 80 -2.33 6.29 5.49
N LEU A 81 -2.45 5.47 4.46
CA LEU A 81 -2.08 4.07 4.49
C LEU A 81 -0.58 3.97 4.20
N LEU A 82 0.22 3.71 5.24
CA LEU A 82 1.65 3.48 5.14
C LEU A 82 1.88 1.99 5.39
N ALA A 83 2.16 1.25 4.33
CA ALA A 83 2.30 -0.20 4.41
C ALA A 83 3.46 -0.68 3.54
N SER A 84 4.14 -1.73 4.00
CA SER A 84 5.14 -2.48 3.24
C SER A 84 4.96 -3.97 3.47
N PHE A 85 5.20 -4.76 2.46
CA PHE A 85 5.12 -6.21 2.52
C PHE A 85 6.10 -6.84 1.53
N PRO A 86 6.61 -8.06 1.81
CA PRO A 86 7.45 -8.78 0.88
C PRO A 86 6.64 -9.34 -0.29
N ILE A 87 7.26 -9.40 -1.46
CA ILE A 87 6.71 -10.05 -2.64
C ILE A 87 7.71 -11.10 -3.09
N THR A 88 7.27 -12.35 -3.23
CA THR A 88 8.03 -13.40 -3.87
C THR A 88 7.66 -13.45 -5.35
N THR A 89 8.62 -13.29 -6.23
CA THR A 89 8.41 -13.34 -7.68
C THR A 89 9.64 -13.89 -8.38
N ASN A 90 9.48 -14.33 -9.63
CA ASN A 90 10.62 -14.66 -10.49
C ASN A 90 11.26 -13.40 -11.07
N LYS A 91 12.50 -13.54 -11.57
CA LYS A 91 13.25 -12.41 -12.12
C LYS A 91 12.60 -11.80 -13.36
N GLU A 92 11.90 -12.59 -14.14
CA GLU A 92 11.23 -12.16 -15.37
C GLU A 92 10.05 -11.22 -15.10
N LEU A 93 9.32 -11.45 -14.01
CA LEU A 93 8.16 -10.64 -13.63
C LEU A 93 8.56 -9.37 -12.85
N LEU A 94 9.78 -9.33 -12.28
CA LEU A 94 10.21 -8.22 -11.43
C LEU A 94 10.03 -6.83 -12.08
N PRO A 95 10.36 -6.61 -13.38
CA PRO A 95 10.17 -5.31 -14.03
C PRO A 95 8.69 -4.89 -14.16
N TYR A 96 7.76 -5.85 -14.12
CA TYR A 96 6.32 -5.59 -14.29
C TYR A 96 5.59 -5.34 -12.97
N ILE A 97 6.21 -5.66 -11.83
CA ILE A 97 5.57 -5.49 -10.51
C ILE A 97 5.08 -4.05 -10.27
N PRO A 98 5.83 -2.98 -10.59
CA PRO A 98 5.33 -1.61 -10.41
C PRO A 98 4.03 -1.34 -11.18
N ILE A 99 3.93 -1.85 -12.40
CA ILE A 99 2.76 -1.68 -13.27
C ILE A 99 1.58 -2.47 -12.71
N ILE A 100 1.79 -3.72 -12.32
CA ILE A 100 0.76 -4.60 -11.76
C ILE A 100 0.18 -3.97 -10.48
N LEU A 101 1.03 -3.50 -9.58
CA LEU A 101 0.61 -2.83 -8.35
C LEU A 101 -0.14 -1.52 -8.63
N SER A 102 0.36 -0.72 -9.60
CA SER A 102 -0.31 0.53 -9.99
C SER A 102 -1.71 0.28 -10.52
N LEU A 103 -1.88 -0.72 -11.39
CA LEU A 103 -3.18 -1.12 -11.93
C LEU A 103 -4.11 -1.65 -10.82
N SER A 104 -3.59 -2.49 -9.92
CA SER A 104 -4.38 -3.06 -8.81
C SER A 104 -4.91 -1.97 -7.88
N ILE A 105 -4.05 -1.01 -7.52
CA ILE A 105 -4.45 0.13 -6.68
C ILE A 105 -5.42 1.05 -7.44
N PHE A 106 -5.15 1.35 -8.70
CA PHE A 106 -6.04 2.15 -9.54
C PHE A 106 -7.44 1.53 -9.63
N GLN A 107 -7.54 0.24 -9.95
CA GLN A 107 -8.82 -0.48 -10.03
C GLN A 107 -9.55 -0.49 -8.69
N THR A 108 -8.82 -0.63 -7.59
CA THR A 108 -9.38 -0.57 -6.24
C THR A 108 -9.93 0.82 -5.95
N LEU A 109 -9.13 1.87 -6.17
CA LEU A 109 -9.52 3.26 -5.89
C LEU A 109 -10.67 3.72 -6.78
N LYS A 110 -10.74 3.26 -8.04
CA LYS A 110 -11.84 3.58 -8.94
C LYS A 110 -13.22 3.24 -8.38
N LYS A 111 -13.29 2.28 -7.45
CA LYS A 111 -14.57 1.90 -6.79
C LYS A 111 -15.01 2.87 -5.70
N PHE A 112 -14.14 3.78 -5.29
CA PHE A 112 -14.35 4.70 -4.17
C PHE A 112 -14.33 6.17 -4.57
N VAL A 113 -14.05 6.47 -5.83
CA VAL A 113 -14.08 7.84 -6.36
C VAL A 113 -15.33 8.03 -7.22
N ASP A 114 -15.81 9.26 -7.30
CA ASP A 114 -16.95 9.63 -8.14
C ASP A 114 -16.60 9.45 -9.61
N ASN A 115 -17.59 9.12 -10.44
CA ASN A 115 -17.42 8.91 -11.89
C ASN A 115 -16.82 10.12 -12.60
N ASN A 116 -17.05 11.32 -12.09
CA ASN A 116 -16.54 12.59 -12.65
C ASN A 116 -15.11 12.91 -12.16
N SER A 117 -14.52 12.07 -11.30
CA SER A 117 -13.18 12.27 -10.79
C SER A 117 -12.13 11.85 -11.81
N ASP A 118 -11.12 12.69 -12.02
CA ASP A 118 -9.98 12.41 -12.89
C ASP A 118 -8.95 11.54 -12.15
N LEU A 119 -9.18 10.21 -12.15
CA LEU A 119 -8.25 9.24 -11.58
C LEU A 119 -7.31 8.74 -12.67
N LYS A 120 -6.00 8.88 -12.47
CA LYS A 120 -4.96 8.52 -13.45
C LYS A 120 -3.79 7.78 -12.83
N ILE A 121 -3.17 6.91 -13.61
CA ILE A 121 -1.86 6.34 -13.29
C ILE A 121 -0.81 7.27 -13.88
N LYS A 122 0.07 7.81 -13.03
CA LYS A 122 1.30 8.47 -13.45
C LYS A 122 2.42 7.45 -13.39
N TRP A 123 2.79 6.97 -14.56
CA TRP A 123 3.84 5.97 -14.72
C TRP A 123 5.15 6.38 -14.01
N PRO A 124 5.90 5.45 -13.39
CA PRO A 124 5.57 4.01 -13.29
C PRO A 124 4.83 3.62 -12.00
N ASN A 125 4.69 4.48 -11.02
CA ASN A 125 4.39 4.08 -9.65
C ASN A 125 3.51 5.03 -8.84
N ASP A 126 2.88 6.01 -9.49
CA ASP A 126 2.05 7.01 -8.79
C ASP A 126 0.59 6.95 -9.27
N ILE A 127 -0.35 7.20 -8.36
CA ILE A 127 -1.75 7.42 -8.69
C ILE A 127 -2.10 8.87 -8.40
N LEU A 128 -2.75 9.51 -9.36
CA LEU A 128 -3.25 10.88 -9.27
C LEU A 128 -4.77 10.89 -9.22
N LEU A 129 -5.33 11.77 -8.42
CA LEU A 129 -6.75 12.13 -8.40
C LEU A 129 -6.85 13.64 -8.56
N ASN A 130 -7.53 14.09 -9.61
CA ASN A 130 -7.66 15.52 -9.94
C ASN A 130 -6.28 16.20 -9.95
N SER A 131 -5.35 15.61 -10.68
CA SER A 131 -3.95 16.05 -10.82
C SER A 131 -3.11 16.07 -9.52
N LYS A 132 -3.64 15.60 -8.39
CA LYS A 132 -2.90 15.48 -7.12
C LYS A 132 -2.52 14.04 -6.85
N LYS A 133 -1.26 13.82 -6.44
CA LYS A 133 -0.78 12.49 -6.06
C LYS A 133 -1.48 12.01 -4.78
N ILE A 134 -2.17 10.89 -4.87
CA ILE A 134 -2.87 10.25 -3.75
C ILE A 134 -2.24 8.91 -3.33
N SER A 135 -1.46 8.29 -4.21
CA SER A 135 -0.72 7.06 -3.90
C SER A 135 0.61 7.03 -4.61
N GLY A 136 1.57 6.34 -4.04
CA GLY A 136 2.86 6.05 -4.65
C GLY A 136 3.43 4.76 -4.08
N MET A 137 4.14 4.02 -4.90
CA MET A 137 4.71 2.72 -4.56
C MET A 137 6.21 2.71 -4.80
N ILE A 138 6.94 1.97 -3.97
CA ILE A 138 8.37 1.72 -4.14
C ILE A 138 8.58 0.22 -4.04
N ILE A 139 9.47 -0.28 -4.88
CA ILE A 139 9.95 -1.66 -4.85
C ILE A 139 11.45 -1.60 -4.63
N GLU A 140 11.94 -2.34 -3.66
CA GLU A 140 13.35 -2.44 -3.29
C GLU A 140 13.76 -3.90 -3.08
#